data_c38b303699cb07a049398d8e56b8e18e
#
_entry.id   c38b303699cb07a049398d8e56b8e18e
#
_cell.length_a   1.000
_cell.length_b   1.000
_cell.length_c   1.000
_cell.angle_alpha   90.00
_cell.angle_beta   90.00
_cell.angle_gamma   90.00
#
_symmetry.space_group_name_H-M   'P 1'
#
loop_
_entity.id
_entity.type
_entity.pdbx_description
1 polymer ?
#
loop_
_entity_poly.entity_id
_entity_poly.type
_entity_poly.pdbx_seq_one_letter_code
_entity_poly.pdbx_strand_id
1 'polypeptide(L)'
;MPFIPVIIIAALTFGVCYLVDKGFVKVFRGRVEHISGLSVRLNKRYATFGIVLLFLGVCAIFAGLRGHMVLMIGGAVVLLMGIGLIVYYMTFGIFYNEDSFVLTTFGRRSTSYRYSQIKGQLLYNAGGNILIELHLEDGRAVTLQVAMVGAYGFLDYAFANWCRQTNQDPEKCDFHDPDSSLWFPMMEGN
;
A
#
# COMPACT_ATOMS: atom_id res chain seq x y z
N MET A 1 -15.43 33.09 -4.38
CA MET A 1 -15.63 32.18 -3.22
C MET A 1 -14.68 30.98 -3.39
N PRO A 2 -13.45 31.00 -2.88
CA PRO A 2 -12.44 29.94 -3.10
C PRO A 2 -12.66 28.68 -2.24
N PHE A 3 -13.60 28.73 -1.27
CA PHE A 3 -13.79 27.62 -0.32
C PHE A 3 -14.62 26.45 -0.88
N ILE A 4 -15.46 26.68 -1.90
CA ILE A 4 -16.33 25.64 -2.47
C ILE A 4 -15.52 24.46 -3.04
N PRO A 5 -14.48 24.68 -3.89
CA PRO A 5 -13.70 23.55 -4.41
C PRO A 5 -12.95 22.79 -3.31
N VAL A 6 -12.49 23.47 -2.26
CA VAL A 6 -11.82 22.81 -1.12
C VAL A 6 -12.80 21.89 -0.36
N ILE A 7 -14.03 22.36 -0.13
CA ILE A 7 -15.07 21.56 0.52
C ILE A 7 -15.42 20.34 -0.33
N ILE A 8 -15.56 20.52 -1.66
CA ILE A 8 -15.85 19.42 -2.58
C ILE A 8 -14.73 18.39 -2.58
N ILE A 9 -13.47 18.81 -2.67
CA ILE A 9 -12.30 17.91 -2.63
C ILE A 9 -12.26 17.16 -1.31
N ALA A 10 -12.48 17.85 -0.17
CA ALA A 10 -12.51 17.21 1.13
C ALA A 10 -13.65 16.18 1.23
N ALA A 11 -14.86 16.53 0.82
CA ALA A 11 -16.02 15.63 0.84
C ALA A 11 -15.81 14.39 -0.04
N LEU A 12 -15.25 14.56 -1.25
CA LEU A 12 -14.91 13.46 -2.15
C LEU A 12 -13.81 12.57 -1.53
N THR A 13 -12.77 13.17 -0.93
CA THR A 13 -11.70 12.41 -0.27
C THR A 13 -12.25 11.57 0.87
N PHE A 14 -13.05 12.16 1.76
CA PHE A 14 -13.68 11.42 2.86
C PHE A 14 -14.65 10.35 2.34
N GLY A 15 -15.44 10.65 1.31
CA GLY A 15 -16.37 9.73 0.67
C GLY A 15 -15.64 8.53 0.07
N VAL A 16 -14.58 8.75 -0.72
CA VAL A 16 -13.77 7.67 -1.30
C VAL A 16 -13.08 6.86 -0.21
N CYS A 17 -12.44 7.50 0.77
CA CYS A 17 -11.81 6.77 1.88
C CYS A 17 -12.82 5.91 2.65
N TYR A 18 -14.01 6.44 2.93
CA TYR A 18 -15.07 5.70 3.61
C TYR A 18 -15.59 4.52 2.78
N LEU A 19 -15.84 4.73 1.47
CA LEU A 19 -16.29 3.67 0.57
C LEU A 19 -15.23 2.58 0.40
N VAL A 20 -13.96 2.97 0.34
CA VAL A 20 -12.86 2.01 0.27
C VAL A 20 -12.78 1.20 1.55
N ASP A 21 -12.81 1.83 2.72
CA ASP A 21 -12.75 1.11 3.99
C ASP A 21 -13.94 0.15 4.15
N LYS A 22 -15.15 0.57 3.77
CA LYS A 22 -16.36 -0.25 3.84
C LYS A 22 -16.42 -1.31 2.73
N GLY A 23 -16.03 -0.96 1.51
CA GLY A 23 -16.00 -1.85 0.35
C GLY A 23 -14.91 -2.91 0.45
N PHE A 24 -13.74 -2.54 0.93
CA PHE A 24 -12.63 -3.46 1.19
C PHE A 24 -13.04 -4.56 2.17
N VAL A 25 -13.63 -4.18 3.31
CA VAL A 25 -14.15 -5.13 4.30
C VAL A 25 -15.17 -6.08 3.67
N LYS A 26 -16.03 -5.60 2.77
CA LYS A 26 -17.08 -6.41 2.15
C LYS A 26 -16.57 -7.33 1.04
N VAL A 27 -15.64 -6.87 0.21
CA VAL A 27 -15.09 -7.63 -0.93
C VAL A 27 -14.11 -8.70 -0.48
N PHE A 28 -13.32 -8.42 0.56
CA PHE A 28 -12.30 -9.34 1.05
C PHE A 28 -12.78 -10.26 2.18
N ARG A 29 -13.81 -9.89 2.95
CA ARG A 29 -14.45 -10.77 3.94
C ARG A 29 -15.02 -12.05 3.35
N GLY A 30 -15.36 -12.07 2.06
CA GLY A 30 -15.91 -13.23 1.38
C GLY A 30 -14.90 -14.17 0.72
N ARG A 31 -13.60 -13.79 0.65
CA ARG A 31 -12.57 -14.57 -0.04
C ARG A 31 -11.46 -15.12 0.84
N VAL A 32 -11.27 -14.53 2.01
CA VAL A 32 -10.23 -14.96 2.94
C VAL A 32 -10.81 -14.86 4.33
N GLU A 33 -10.82 -15.96 5.06
CA GLU A 33 -11.24 -16.04 6.47
C GLU A 33 -10.21 -15.33 7.38
N HIS A 34 -9.93 -14.05 7.14
CA HIS A 34 -9.11 -13.25 8.03
C HIS A 34 -9.98 -12.66 9.12
N ILE A 35 -10.16 -13.43 10.18
CA ILE A 35 -10.95 -13.09 11.36
C ILE A 35 -10.28 -11.97 12.18
N SER A 36 -8.98 -11.76 12.01
CA SER A 36 -8.20 -10.83 12.86
C SER A 36 -8.43 -9.35 12.58
N GLY A 37 -8.90 -8.98 11.38
CA GLY A 37 -9.08 -7.57 10.99
C GLY A 37 -7.77 -6.77 10.86
N LEU A 38 -6.60 -7.40 11.01
CA LEU A 38 -5.30 -6.76 10.89
C LEU A 38 -4.92 -6.58 9.43
N SER A 39 -4.53 -5.36 9.07
CA SER A 39 -4.17 -5.04 7.69
C SER A 39 -3.15 -3.92 7.58
N VAL A 40 -2.29 -4.02 6.57
CA VAL A 40 -1.43 -2.91 6.13
C VAL A 40 -2.09 -2.24 4.94
N ARG A 41 -2.18 -0.92 5.00
CA ARG A 41 -2.79 -0.11 3.94
C ARG A 41 -1.92 1.08 3.58
N LEU A 42 -2.07 1.51 2.34
CA LEU A 42 -1.48 2.77 1.89
C LEU A 42 -2.00 3.96 2.71
N ASN A 43 -1.14 4.96 2.88
CA ASN A 43 -1.53 6.19 3.53
C ASN A 43 -2.63 6.90 2.72
N LYS A 44 -3.63 7.47 3.41
CA LYS A 44 -4.76 8.22 2.81
C LYS A 44 -4.30 9.38 1.90
N ARG A 45 -3.07 9.83 2.05
CA ARG A 45 -2.44 10.85 1.17
C ARG A 45 -2.49 10.44 -0.31
N TYR A 46 -2.34 9.16 -0.65
CA TYR A 46 -2.43 8.69 -2.05
C TYR A 46 -3.81 8.92 -2.63
N ALA A 47 -4.87 8.64 -1.88
CA ALA A 47 -6.24 8.92 -2.30
C ALA A 47 -6.48 10.42 -2.48
N THR A 48 -6.01 11.24 -1.52
CA THR A 48 -6.14 12.70 -1.58
C THR A 48 -5.44 13.27 -2.81
N PHE A 49 -4.18 12.90 -3.05
CA PHE A 49 -3.45 13.33 -4.24
C PHE A 49 -4.13 12.86 -5.53
N GLY A 50 -4.61 11.61 -5.58
CA GLY A 50 -5.35 11.09 -6.73
C GLY A 50 -6.59 11.91 -7.04
N ILE A 51 -7.38 12.30 -6.02
CA ILE A 51 -8.59 13.12 -6.20
C ILE A 51 -8.24 14.54 -6.65
N VAL A 52 -7.19 15.15 -6.08
CA VAL A 52 -6.74 16.48 -6.51
C VAL A 52 -6.30 16.46 -7.97
N LEU A 53 -5.49 15.47 -8.38
CA LEU A 53 -5.05 15.32 -9.77
C LEU A 53 -6.24 15.08 -10.72
N LEU A 54 -7.21 14.25 -10.31
CA LEU A 54 -8.41 14.01 -11.09
C LEU A 54 -9.18 15.32 -11.32
N PHE A 55 -9.38 16.12 -10.26
CA PHE A 55 -10.06 17.40 -10.38
C PHE A 55 -9.29 18.38 -11.28
N LEU A 56 -7.97 18.51 -11.12
CA LEU A 56 -7.12 19.35 -11.97
C LEU A 56 -7.14 18.88 -13.41
N GLY A 57 -7.08 17.58 -13.67
CA GLY A 57 -7.16 17.00 -15.01
C GLY A 57 -8.48 17.34 -15.69
N VAL A 58 -9.60 17.21 -15.00
CA VAL A 58 -10.92 17.59 -15.53
C VAL A 58 -10.98 19.08 -15.84
N CYS A 59 -10.54 19.95 -14.93
CA CYS A 59 -10.52 21.39 -15.19
C CYS A 59 -9.64 21.77 -16.40
N ALA A 60 -8.47 21.12 -16.55
CA ALA A 60 -7.56 21.37 -17.66
C ALA A 60 -8.18 20.92 -19.00
N ILE A 61 -8.86 19.77 -19.03
CA ILE A 61 -9.58 19.29 -20.22
C ILE A 61 -10.66 20.31 -20.63
N PHE A 62 -11.50 20.75 -19.70
CA PHE A 62 -12.54 21.74 -19.99
C PHE A 62 -11.97 23.07 -20.47
N ALA A 63 -10.87 23.53 -19.88
CA ALA A 63 -10.19 24.73 -20.37
C ALA A 63 -9.58 24.53 -21.77
N GLY A 64 -9.04 23.34 -22.05
CA GLY A 64 -8.46 22.98 -23.34
C GLY A 64 -9.47 22.89 -24.49
N LEU A 65 -10.73 22.53 -24.22
CA LEU A 65 -11.82 22.50 -25.20
C LEU A 65 -12.09 23.88 -25.86
N ARG A 66 -11.59 24.96 -25.24
CA ARG A 66 -11.70 26.33 -25.80
C ARG A 66 -10.62 26.67 -26.82
N GLY A 67 -9.91 25.67 -27.35
CA GLY A 67 -8.94 25.85 -28.46
C GLY A 67 -7.47 25.62 -28.05
N HIS A 68 -7.19 25.12 -26.83
CA HIS A 68 -5.84 24.86 -26.34
C HIS A 68 -5.55 23.34 -26.28
N MET A 69 -5.23 22.74 -27.43
CA MET A 69 -5.03 21.28 -27.54
C MET A 69 -3.97 20.72 -26.56
N VAL A 70 -2.89 21.46 -26.31
CA VAL A 70 -1.84 21.05 -25.37
C VAL A 70 -2.40 20.93 -23.95
N LEU A 71 -3.28 21.86 -23.54
CA LEU A 71 -3.90 21.83 -22.23
C LEU A 71 -4.90 20.66 -22.08
N MET A 72 -5.59 20.33 -23.15
CA MET A 72 -6.50 19.18 -23.19
C MET A 72 -5.74 17.86 -23.03
N ILE A 73 -4.65 17.67 -23.79
CA ILE A 73 -3.82 16.45 -23.73
C ILE A 73 -3.14 16.35 -22.35
N GLY A 74 -2.55 17.45 -21.86
CA GLY A 74 -1.94 17.49 -20.52
C GLY A 74 -2.95 17.18 -19.42
N GLY A 75 -4.17 17.71 -19.53
CA GLY A 75 -5.28 17.42 -18.62
C GLY A 75 -5.68 15.95 -18.61
N ALA A 76 -5.71 15.31 -19.78
CA ALA A 76 -6.00 13.87 -19.89
C ALA A 76 -4.92 13.02 -19.22
N VAL A 77 -3.64 13.35 -19.38
CA VAL A 77 -2.54 12.65 -18.71
C VAL A 77 -2.64 12.79 -17.18
N VAL A 78 -2.87 14.01 -16.68
CA VAL A 78 -3.02 14.28 -15.24
C VAL A 78 -4.24 13.53 -14.68
N LEU A 79 -5.35 13.48 -15.42
CA LEU A 79 -6.54 12.73 -15.03
C LEU A 79 -6.25 11.23 -14.91
N LEU A 80 -5.56 10.64 -15.90
CA LEU A 80 -5.17 9.23 -15.87
C LEU A 80 -4.24 8.92 -14.69
N MET A 81 -3.29 9.81 -14.37
CA MET A 81 -2.44 9.68 -13.18
C MET A 81 -3.26 9.69 -11.89
N GLY A 82 -4.25 10.59 -11.79
CA GLY A 82 -5.16 10.66 -10.66
C GLY A 82 -5.96 9.38 -10.47
N ILE A 83 -6.54 8.84 -11.56
CA ILE A 83 -7.24 7.55 -11.55
C ILE A 83 -6.29 6.42 -11.11
N GLY A 84 -5.07 6.37 -11.66
CA GLY A 84 -4.07 5.37 -11.32
C GLY A 84 -3.73 5.35 -9.82
N LEU A 85 -3.55 6.53 -9.21
CA LEU A 85 -3.29 6.64 -7.77
C LEU A 85 -4.48 6.17 -6.92
N ILE A 86 -5.70 6.51 -7.31
CA ILE A 86 -6.91 6.06 -6.61
C ILE A 86 -7.04 4.54 -6.70
N VAL A 87 -6.87 3.98 -7.91
CA VAL A 87 -6.94 2.54 -8.13
C VAL A 87 -5.83 1.82 -7.33
N TYR A 88 -4.61 2.35 -7.32
CA TYR A 88 -3.52 1.81 -6.51
C TYR A 88 -3.87 1.82 -5.02
N TYR A 89 -4.38 2.94 -4.50
CA TYR A 89 -4.84 3.04 -3.11
C TYR A 89 -5.93 2.02 -2.79
N MET A 90 -6.87 1.80 -3.71
CA MET A 90 -7.99 0.87 -3.51
C MET A 90 -7.59 -0.59 -3.58
N THR A 91 -6.55 -0.93 -4.30
CA THR A 91 -6.21 -2.32 -4.62
C THR A 91 -5.04 -2.87 -3.83
N PHE A 92 -4.19 -2.00 -3.26
CA PHE A 92 -3.08 -2.44 -2.44
C PHE A 92 -3.52 -2.70 -0.99
N GLY A 93 -3.17 -3.88 -0.47
CA GLY A 93 -3.34 -4.21 0.94
C GLY A 93 -2.68 -5.53 1.31
N ILE A 94 -2.22 -5.62 2.55
CA ILE A 94 -1.77 -6.87 3.16
C ILE A 94 -2.72 -7.17 4.30
N PHE A 95 -3.34 -8.34 4.26
CA PHE A 95 -4.18 -8.85 5.33
C PHE A 95 -3.43 -9.99 5.99
N TYR A 96 -3.40 -10.02 7.31
CA TYR A 96 -2.60 -11.01 8.02
C TYR A 96 -3.31 -11.55 9.26
N ASN A 97 -3.01 -12.81 9.55
CA ASN A 97 -3.48 -13.55 10.73
C ASN A 97 -2.30 -14.29 11.38
N GLU A 98 -2.57 -15.18 12.34
CA GLU A 98 -1.55 -15.91 13.09
C GLU A 98 -0.67 -16.83 12.22
N ASP A 99 -1.20 -17.37 11.12
CA ASP A 99 -0.51 -18.38 10.32
C ASP A 99 0.01 -17.89 8.97
N SER A 100 -0.65 -16.86 8.42
CA SER A 100 -0.44 -16.44 7.04
C SER A 100 -0.78 -14.97 6.81
N PHE A 101 -0.30 -14.45 5.70
CA PHE A 101 -0.70 -13.15 5.19
C PHE A 101 -1.11 -13.25 3.72
N VAL A 102 -2.00 -12.36 3.31
CA VAL A 102 -2.49 -12.28 1.93
C VAL A 102 -2.08 -10.95 1.34
N LEU A 103 -1.36 -11.01 0.24
CA LEU A 103 -1.00 -9.84 -0.54
C LEU A 103 -2.03 -9.60 -1.64
N THR A 104 -2.60 -8.41 -1.65
CA THR A 104 -3.45 -7.90 -2.74
C THR A 104 -2.77 -6.75 -3.44
N THR A 105 -2.64 -6.85 -4.76
CA THR A 105 -2.08 -5.79 -5.61
C THR A 105 -2.92 -5.67 -6.87
N PHE A 106 -2.88 -4.48 -7.50
CA PHE A 106 -3.60 -4.24 -8.74
C PHE A 106 -3.18 -5.20 -9.86
N GLY A 107 -4.17 -5.77 -10.55
CA GLY A 107 -3.96 -6.64 -11.71
C GLY A 107 -3.42 -8.04 -11.38
N ARG A 108 -3.21 -8.38 -10.11
CA ARG A 108 -2.74 -9.71 -9.70
C ARG A 108 -3.75 -10.40 -8.80
N ARG A 109 -3.83 -11.73 -8.89
CA ARG A 109 -4.65 -12.52 -7.97
C ARG A 109 -4.07 -12.41 -6.57
N SER A 110 -4.93 -12.26 -5.58
CA SER A 110 -4.55 -12.32 -4.17
C SER A 110 -3.88 -13.67 -3.89
N THR A 111 -2.69 -13.61 -3.32
CA THR A 111 -1.90 -14.81 -2.99
C THR A 111 -1.69 -14.85 -1.49
N SER A 112 -1.92 -16.02 -0.90
CA SER A 112 -1.66 -16.27 0.52
C SER A 112 -0.26 -16.83 0.70
N TYR A 113 0.46 -16.33 1.69
CA TYR A 113 1.80 -16.75 2.06
C TYR A 113 1.86 -17.11 3.54
N ARG A 114 2.64 -18.14 3.88
CA ARG A 114 3.04 -18.40 5.26
C ARG A 114 4.23 -17.52 5.62
N TYR A 115 4.40 -17.19 6.89
CA TYR A 115 5.54 -16.39 7.33
C TYR A 115 6.88 -17.07 7.09
N SER A 116 6.94 -18.41 7.21
CA SER A 116 8.14 -19.21 6.90
C SER A 116 8.63 -19.07 5.46
N GLN A 117 7.80 -18.58 4.54
CA GLN A 117 8.17 -18.34 3.14
C GLN A 117 8.91 -17.00 2.92
N ILE A 118 9.09 -16.21 3.97
CA ILE A 118 9.90 -14.98 3.91
C ILE A 118 11.37 -15.42 4.00
N LYS A 119 12.12 -15.16 2.92
CA LYS A 119 13.57 -15.49 2.85
C LYS A 119 14.44 -14.42 3.49
N GLY A 120 14.03 -13.17 3.40
CA GLY A 120 14.80 -12.05 3.91
C GLY A 120 14.23 -10.73 3.46
N GLN A 121 14.95 -9.67 3.74
CA GLN A 121 14.56 -8.31 3.40
C GLN A 121 15.71 -7.53 2.73
N LEU A 122 15.34 -6.52 1.96
CA LEU A 122 16.22 -5.46 1.50
C LEU A 122 15.68 -4.11 2.00
N LEU A 123 16.58 -3.22 2.38
CA LEU A 123 16.24 -1.87 2.80
C LEU A 123 16.69 -0.87 1.74
N TYR A 124 15.79 0.02 1.36
CA TYR A 124 16.08 1.13 0.46
C TYR A 124 15.70 2.44 1.10
N ASN A 125 16.54 3.44 0.92
CA ASN A 125 16.19 4.81 1.28
C ASN A 125 15.80 5.57 0.01
N ALA A 126 14.52 5.88 -0.13
CA ALA A 126 13.98 6.62 -1.26
C ALA A 126 13.40 7.95 -0.78
N GLY A 127 14.15 9.05 -0.99
CA GLY A 127 13.68 10.40 -0.69
C GLY A 127 13.30 10.63 0.78
N GLY A 128 14.06 10.05 1.71
CA GLY A 128 13.81 10.15 3.16
C GLY A 128 12.76 9.19 3.71
N ASN A 129 12.23 8.30 2.86
CA ASN A 129 11.36 7.19 3.29
C ASN A 129 12.12 5.88 3.24
N ILE A 130 12.02 5.10 4.31
CA ILE A 130 12.55 3.74 4.35
C ILE A 130 11.54 2.82 3.67
N LEU A 131 12.01 2.14 2.63
CA LEU A 131 11.30 1.08 1.93
C LEU A 131 11.88 -0.26 2.37
N ILE A 132 11.00 -1.17 2.75
CA ILE A 132 11.34 -2.54 3.13
C ILE A 132 10.80 -3.46 2.06
N GLU A 133 11.66 -4.19 1.41
CA GLU A 133 11.29 -5.18 0.41
C GLU A 133 11.48 -6.58 0.98
N LEU A 134 10.35 -7.27 1.24
CA LEU A 134 10.35 -8.65 1.72
C LEU A 134 10.42 -9.60 0.53
N HIS A 135 11.45 -10.41 0.47
CA HIS A 135 11.64 -11.44 -0.54
C HIS A 135 11.00 -12.75 -0.11
N LEU A 136 10.20 -13.33 -0.99
CA LEU A 136 9.45 -14.58 -0.77
C LEU A 136 10.10 -15.74 -1.53
N GLU A 137 9.79 -16.97 -1.11
CA GLU A 137 10.31 -18.19 -1.72
C GLU A 137 10.02 -18.34 -3.22
N ASP A 138 8.85 -17.81 -3.66
CA ASP A 138 8.42 -17.85 -5.06
C ASP A 138 9.10 -16.82 -5.95
N GLY A 139 10.10 -16.09 -5.43
CA GLY A 139 10.83 -15.04 -6.12
C GLY A 139 10.08 -13.70 -6.21
N ARG A 140 8.92 -13.59 -5.58
CA ARG A 140 8.22 -12.30 -5.48
C ARG A 140 8.78 -11.46 -4.34
N ALA A 141 8.67 -10.17 -4.54
CA ALA A 141 9.01 -9.20 -3.52
C ALA A 141 7.79 -8.36 -3.14
N VAL A 142 7.67 -8.07 -1.85
CA VAL A 142 6.62 -7.23 -1.28
C VAL A 142 7.26 -5.97 -0.76
N THR A 143 7.04 -4.85 -1.43
CA THR A 143 7.58 -3.56 -1.02
C THR A 143 6.63 -2.89 -0.04
N LEU A 144 7.12 -2.62 1.15
CA LEU A 144 6.45 -1.90 2.22
C LEU A 144 7.13 -0.55 2.44
N GLN A 145 6.33 0.49 2.59
CA GLN A 145 6.83 1.77 3.10
C GLN A 145 6.57 1.80 4.60
N VAL A 146 7.56 2.20 5.36
CA VAL A 146 7.43 2.37 6.82
C VAL A 146 6.30 3.34 7.19
N ALA A 147 6.02 4.31 6.30
CA ALA A 147 4.91 5.27 6.46
C ALA A 147 3.51 4.68 6.20
N MET A 148 3.38 3.42 5.77
CA MET A 148 2.08 2.76 5.60
C MET A 148 1.41 2.49 6.94
N VAL A 149 0.09 2.63 6.98
CA VAL A 149 -0.69 2.36 8.19
C VAL A 149 -0.61 0.87 8.51
N GLY A 150 -0.14 0.54 9.70
CA GLY A 150 -0.01 -0.84 10.18
C GLY A 150 1.25 -1.59 9.71
N ALA A 151 2.19 -0.93 9.01
CA ALA A 151 3.40 -1.59 8.50
C ALA A 151 4.28 -2.16 9.62
N TYR A 152 4.58 -1.37 10.63
CA TYR A 152 5.37 -1.84 11.78
C TYR A 152 4.67 -3.00 12.50
N GLY A 153 3.38 -2.85 12.83
CA GLY A 153 2.63 -3.92 13.48
C GLY A 153 2.59 -5.21 12.67
N PHE A 154 2.55 -5.11 11.33
CA PHE A 154 2.68 -6.28 10.47
C PHE A 154 4.08 -6.90 10.54
N LEU A 155 5.12 -6.09 10.50
CA LEU A 155 6.51 -6.60 10.50
C LEU A 155 6.86 -7.29 11.81
N ASP A 156 6.48 -6.69 12.95
CA ASP A 156 6.66 -7.31 14.27
C ASP A 156 5.89 -8.62 14.38
N TYR A 157 4.64 -8.61 13.95
CA TYR A 157 3.78 -9.78 13.95
C TYR A 157 4.30 -10.88 13.02
N ALA A 158 4.73 -10.49 11.82
CA ALA A 158 5.29 -11.40 10.84
C ALA A 158 6.60 -12.02 11.33
N PHE A 159 7.48 -11.23 11.97
CA PHE A 159 8.72 -11.75 12.54
C PHE A 159 8.48 -12.74 13.68
N ALA A 160 7.60 -12.43 14.62
CA ALA A 160 7.26 -13.35 15.72
C ALA A 160 6.71 -14.69 15.20
N ASN A 161 5.84 -14.65 14.19
CA ASN A 161 5.29 -15.86 13.59
C ASN A 161 6.29 -16.58 12.66
N TRP A 162 7.19 -15.86 12.00
CA TRP A 162 8.30 -16.43 11.24
C TRP A 162 9.25 -17.22 12.17
N CYS A 163 9.65 -16.65 13.30
CA CYS A 163 10.45 -17.34 14.29
C CYS A 163 9.75 -18.61 14.79
N ARG A 164 8.47 -18.53 15.11
CA ARG A 164 7.67 -19.69 15.53
C ARG A 164 7.60 -20.77 14.45
N GLN A 165 7.40 -20.41 13.20
CA GLN A 165 7.29 -21.36 12.08
C GLN A 165 8.62 -21.95 11.64
N THR A 166 9.73 -21.24 11.86
CA THR A 166 11.09 -21.69 11.54
C THR A 166 11.85 -22.28 12.73
N ASN A 167 11.20 -22.38 13.91
CA ASN A 167 11.83 -22.83 15.16
C ASN A 167 13.07 -22.03 15.55
N GLN A 168 13.03 -20.72 15.31
CA GLN A 168 14.09 -19.79 15.69
C GLN A 168 13.73 -19.08 17.01
N ASP A 169 14.75 -18.76 17.78
CA ASP A 169 14.61 -17.97 19.01
C ASP A 169 14.72 -16.48 18.63
N PRO A 170 13.66 -15.66 18.83
CA PRO A 170 13.71 -14.24 18.50
C PRO A 170 14.84 -13.47 19.18
N GLU A 171 15.22 -13.87 20.40
CA GLU A 171 16.27 -13.20 21.19
C GLU A 171 17.69 -13.52 20.69
N LYS A 172 17.85 -14.58 19.88
CA LYS A 172 19.14 -14.99 19.29
C LYS A 172 19.34 -14.56 17.84
N CYS A 173 18.41 -13.79 17.30
CA CYS A 173 18.50 -13.30 15.92
C CYS A 173 19.27 -11.97 15.91
N ASP A 174 20.58 -12.01 15.72
CA ASP A 174 21.46 -10.83 15.68
C ASP A 174 21.08 -9.81 14.59
N PHE A 175 20.31 -10.24 13.58
CA PHE A 175 19.80 -9.39 12.51
C PHE A 175 18.50 -8.66 12.86
N HIS A 176 17.81 -9.07 13.94
CA HIS A 176 16.52 -8.47 14.30
C HIS A 176 16.72 -7.23 15.17
N ASP A 177 16.34 -6.07 14.61
CA ASP A 177 16.35 -4.79 15.30
C ASP A 177 15.24 -3.89 14.74
N PRO A 178 14.07 -3.84 15.38
CA PRO A 178 12.96 -3.01 14.91
C PRO A 178 13.26 -1.50 14.94
N ASP A 179 14.21 -1.05 15.78
CA ASP A 179 14.59 0.36 15.85
C ASP A 179 15.37 0.79 14.59
N SER A 180 16.16 -0.12 14.02
CA SER A 180 16.85 0.09 12.74
C SER A 180 16.09 -0.42 11.53
N SER A 181 14.82 -0.80 11.69
CA SER A 181 13.95 -1.36 10.65
C SER A 181 14.43 -2.72 10.09
N LEU A 182 15.10 -3.52 10.93
CA LEU A 182 15.58 -4.85 10.61
C LEU A 182 14.71 -5.90 11.30
N TRP A 183 13.92 -6.65 10.53
CA TRP A 183 13.09 -7.75 11.04
C TRP A 183 13.55 -9.12 10.54
N PHE A 184 14.07 -9.19 9.32
CA PHE A 184 14.46 -10.44 8.65
C PHE A 184 15.90 -10.39 8.20
N PRO A 185 16.53 -11.55 7.89
CA PRO A 185 17.89 -11.57 7.36
C PRO A 185 18.03 -10.65 6.16
N MET A 186 19.14 -9.89 6.12
CA MET A 186 19.42 -9.05 4.96
C MET A 186 19.78 -9.90 3.75
N MET A 187 19.09 -9.66 2.65
CA MET A 187 19.44 -10.26 1.37
C MET A 187 20.64 -9.51 0.77
N GLU A 188 21.61 -10.23 0.21
CA GLU A 188 22.65 -9.59 -0.59
C GLU A 188 22.00 -8.99 -1.83
N GLY A 189 22.12 -7.67 -1.98
CA GLY A 189 21.65 -6.99 -3.19
C GLY A 189 22.52 -7.38 -4.38
N ASN A 190 21.88 -7.87 -5.42
CA ASN A 190 22.52 -8.06 -6.72
C ASN A 190 22.81 -6.74 -7.39
#